data_beb57ab1a9a5efd1fff4bdda0ee1dc5c
#
_entry.id   beb57ab1a9a5efd1fff4bdda0ee1dc5c
#
_cell.length_a   1.000
_cell.length_b   1.000
_cell.length_c   1.000
_cell.angle_alpha   90.00
_cell.angle_beta   90.00
_cell.angle_gamma   90.00
#
_symmetry.space_group_name_H-M   'P 1'
#
loop_
_entity.id
_entity.type
_entity.pdbx_description
1 polymer ?
#
loop_
_entity_poly.entity_id
_entity_poly.type
_entity_poly.pdbx_seq_one_letter_code
_entity_poly.pdbx_strand_id
1 'polypeptide(L)'
;NANGYYDISMNNYFKKATYNQLSMVSYCYPLPEDDKVIAYEDIYPRNYYQPYNETTNPEGYTNQAEREFPLLKRAIEHIADFVPDTLNIDRDNDGYIDNVIFVVKGNVGDWSDLLWPHMWSMYGEDAYINGKKVGTFNFQLETSSYFTVSTLCHEMSHSLGFPDLYHYNYGTSLSPSGPWDLMCGNTNPPQHSSTYMEYKYGTWIDEIPEIGYGT
;
A
#
# COMPACT_ATOMS: atom_id res chain seq x y z
N ASN A 1 7.59 -12.08 -22.84
CA ASN A 1 7.70 -13.37 -22.18
C ASN A 1 7.12 -14.42 -23.12
N ALA A 2 7.96 -15.38 -23.58
CA ALA A 2 7.63 -16.35 -24.65
C ALA A 2 6.44 -17.29 -24.32
N ASN A 3 5.91 -17.25 -23.10
CA ASN A 3 4.86 -18.12 -22.60
C ASN A 3 3.50 -17.44 -22.42
N GLY A 4 3.31 -16.21 -22.92
CA GLY A 4 2.01 -15.53 -22.82
C GLY A 4 1.58 -15.15 -21.39
N TYR A 5 2.38 -15.37 -20.38
CA TYR A 5 2.15 -14.83 -19.04
C TYR A 5 2.37 -13.33 -19.08
N TYR A 6 1.32 -12.57 -18.85
CA TYR A 6 1.46 -11.16 -18.58
C TYR A 6 2.30 -11.02 -17.31
N ASP A 7 3.34 -10.20 -17.41
CA ASP A 7 4.10 -9.79 -16.22
C ASP A 7 3.18 -8.95 -15.33
N ILE A 8 2.54 -9.61 -14.36
CA ILE A 8 1.61 -8.99 -13.43
C ILE A 8 2.46 -8.39 -12.31
N SER A 9 2.72 -7.11 -12.41
CA SER A 9 3.44 -6.33 -11.40
C SER A 9 2.77 -4.98 -11.22
N MET A 10 2.98 -4.35 -10.06
CA MET A 10 2.50 -3.01 -9.78
C MET A 10 2.96 -2.01 -10.86
N ASN A 11 4.24 -2.05 -11.26
CA ASN A 11 4.75 -1.18 -12.31
C ASN A 11 4.02 -1.37 -13.65
N ASN A 12 3.79 -2.62 -14.07
CA ASN A 12 3.07 -2.89 -15.32
C ASN A 12 1.60 -2.51 -15.23
N TYR A 13 0.98 -2.69 -14.08
CA TYR A 13 -0.38 -2.21 -13.83
C TYR A 13 -0.47 -0.69 -14.06
N PHE A 14 0.34 0.09 -13.34
CA PHE A 14 0.28 1.55 -13.46
C PHE A 14 0.71 2.05 -14.83
N LYS A 15 1.69 1.44 -15.48
CA LYS A 15 2.01 1.77 -16.89
C LYS A 15 0.81 1.61 -17.81
N LYS A 16 0.04 0.54 -17.65
CA LYS A 16 -1.16 0.30 -18.48
C LYS A 16 -2.31 1.23 -18.10
N ALA A 17 -2.62 1.32 -16.80
CA ALA A 17 -3.71 2.13 -16.29
C ALA A 17 -3.54 3.64 -16.58
N THR A 18 -2.31 4.09 -16.69
CA THR A 18 -1.98 5.51 -16.93
C THR A 18 -1.55 5.81 -18.37
N TYR A 19 -1.79 4.91 -19.30
CA TYR A 19 -1.36 5.10 -20.71
C TYR A 19 0.15 5.41 -20.84
N ASN A 20 0.97 4.75 -20.02
CA ASN A 20 2.43 4.95 -19.87
C ASN A 20 2.87 6.30 -19.28
N GLN A 21 1.98 7.05 -18.63
CA GLN A 21 2.35 8.31 -17.98
C GLN A 21 3.05 8.09 -16.64
N LEU A 22 2.74 6.98 -15.92
CA LEU A 22 3.35 6.65 -14.65
C LEU A 22 4.15 5.35 -14.73
N SER A 23 5.38 5.39 -14.23
CA SER A 23 6.24 4.22 -14.06
C SER A 23 6.74 4.17 -12.63
N MET A 24 6.46 3.08 -11.94
CA MET A 24 6.90 2.86 -10.56
C MET A 24 8.14 1.99 -10.52
N VAL A 25 9.15 2.44 -9.80
CA VAL A 25 10.36 1.66 -9.53
C VAL A 25 10.41 1.41 -8.03
N SER A 26 10.47 0.14 -7.64
CA SER A 26 10.52 -0.25 -6.23
C SER A 26 11.87 -0.89 -5.91
N TYR A 27 12.39 -0.59 -4.74
CA TYR A 27 13.61 -1.17 -4.20
C TYR A 27 13.29 -1.84 -2.87
N CYS A 28 13.88 -3.00 -2.63
CA CYS A 28 13.69 -3.73 -1.38
C CYS A 28 14.95 -3.61 -0.52
N TYR A 29 14.80 -3.18 0.70
CA TYR A 29 15.88 -3.08 1.68
C TYR A 29 15.47 -3.72 3.01
N PRO A 30 16.42 -4.33 3.75
CA PRO A 30 17.80 -4.62 3.32
C PRO A 30 17.84 -5.52 2.09
N LEU A 31 18.94 -5.46 1.31
CA LEU A 31 19.12 -6.38 0.18
C LEU A 31 19.26 -7.81 0.70
N PRO A 32 18.81 -8.82 -0.06
CA PRO A 32 18.95 -10.21 0.35
C PRO A 32 20.45 -10.60 0.41
N GLU A 33 20.77 -11.46 1.36
CA GLU A 33 22.11 -12.06 1.50
C GLU A 33 21.99 -13.57 1.27
N ASP A 34 22.86 -14.15 0.44
CA ASP A 34 22.86 -15.59 0.11
C ASP A 34 21.47 -16.13 -0.27
N ASP A 35 20.72 -15.38 -1.11
CA ASP A 35 19.35 -15.68 -1.52
C ASP A 35 18.33 -15.73 -0.36
N LYS A 36 18.66 -15.16 0.80
CA LYS A 36 17.77 -15.06 1.94
C LYS A 36 17.31 -13.63 2.15
N VAL A 37 16.02 -13.48 2.39
CA VAL A 37 15.44 -12.19 2.79
C VAL A 37 15.97 -11.81 4.16
N ILE A 38 16.55 -10.62 4.27
CA ILE A 38 16.90 -10.00 5.55
C ILE A 38 15.69 -9.22 6.03
N ALA A 39 15.25 -9.47 7.25
CA ALA A 39 14.07 -8.84 7.82
C ALA A 39 14.40 -8.15 9.14
N TYR A 40 13.75 -7.03 9.39
CA TYR A 40 13.71 -6.43 10.73
C TYR A 40 12.84 -7.29 11.64
N GLU A 41 13.33 -7.59 12.83
CA GLU A 41 12.55 -8.22 13.90
C GLU A 41 12.30 -7.19 15.00
N ASP A 42 11.01 -6.88 15.22
CA ASP A 42 10.66 -5.88 16.23
C ASP A 42 10.79 -6.43 17.66
N ILE A 43 11.00 -5.52 18.59
CA ILE A 43 11.20 -5.82 20.03
C ILE A 43 9.94 -6.33 20.72
N TYR A 44 8.77 -6.10 20.17
CA TYR A 44 7.49 -6.53 20.71
C TYR A 44 6.91 -7.71 19.94
N PRO A 45 6.22 -8.64 20.61
CA PRO A 45 5.58 -9.78 19.97
C PRO A 45 4.32 -9.34 19.19
N ARG A 46 3.87 -10.20 18.28
CA ARG A 46 2.75 -9.90 17.37
C ARG A 46 1.46 -9.49 18.08
N ASN A 47 1.13 -10.11 19.24
CA ASN A 47 -0.07 -9.79 20.00
C ASN A 47 -0.10 -8.35 20.52
N TYR A 48 1.05 -7.71 20.72
CA TYR A 48 1.16 -6.28 21.04
C TYR A 48 0.58 -5.36 19.95
N TYR A 49 0.57 -5.85 18.71
CA TYR A 49 0.04 -5.17 17.51
C TYR A 49 -1.37 -5.65 17.12
N GLN A 50 -2.05 -6.35 18.02
CA GLN A 50 -3.44 -6.75 17.86
C GLN A 50 -4.33 -5.99 18.84
N PRO A 51 -5.65 -5.90 18.60
CA PRO A 51 -6.54 -5.19 19.49
C PRO A 51 -6.52 -5.71 20.93
N TYR A 52 -6.68 -4.80 21.87
CA TYR A 52 -6.84 -5.12 23.28
C TYR A 52 -8.07 -6.00 23.50
N ASN A 53 -7.89 -7.01 24.33
CA ASN A 53 -8.98 -7.81 24.87
C ASN A 53 -8.61 -8.22 26.29
N GLU A 54 -9.45 -7.88 27.26
CA GLU A 54 -9.20 -8.12 28.67
C GLU A 54 -8.84 -9.57 29.00
N THR A 55 -9.45 -10.53 28.29
CA THR A 55 -9.28 -11.96 28.55
C THR A 55 -8.24 -12.61 27.67
N THR A 56 -8.21 -12.27 26.36
CA THR A 56 -7.40 -13.00 25.36
C THR A 56 -6.14 -12.25 24.93
N ASN A 57 -6.12 -10.93 25.05
CA ASN A 57 -4.98 -10.09 24.66
C ASN A 57 -4.85 -8.80 25.48
N PRO A 58 -4.50 -8.88 26.78
CA PRO A 58 -4.39 -7.71 27.65
C PRO A 58 -3.22 -6.77 27.26
N GLU A 59 -2.27 -7.24 26.45
CA GLU A 59 -1.14 -6.45 25.95
C GLU A 59 -1.45 -5.71 24.61
N GLY A 60 -2.63 -5.95 24.06
CA GLY A 60 -3.04 -5.38 22.79
C GLY A 60 -3.28 -3.86 22.83
N TYR A 61 -3.45 -3.26 21.65
CA TYR A 61 -3.67 -1.82 21.53
C TYR A 61 -5.13 -1.42 21.70
N THR A 62 -5.34 -0.23 22.23
CA THR A 62 -6.63 0.49 22.21
C THR A 62 -6.66 1.61 21.18
N ASN A 63 -5.47 2.05 20.74
CA ASN A 63 -5.28 3.03 19.68
C ASN A 63 -4.20 2.50 18.71
N GLN A 64 -4.58 2.28 17.45
CA GLN A 64 -3.72 1.73 16.41
C GLN A 64 -2.45 2.58 16.23
N ALA A 65 -2.58 3.88 16.07
CA ALA A 65 -1.47 4.78 15.78
C ALA A 65 -0.36 4.75 16.86
N GLU A 66 -0.74 4.56 18.14
CA GLU A 66 0.20 4.47 19.25
C GLU A 66 1.09 3.20 19.21
N ARG A 67 0.72 2.21 18.43
CA ARG A 67 1.50 0.99 18.22
C ARG A 67 2.16 0.96 16.85
N GLU A 68 1.44 1.36 15.84
CA GLU A 68 1.88 1.29 14.46
C GLU A 68 3.03 2.26 14.16
N PHE A 69 2.87 3.54 14.45
CA PHE A 69 3.88 4.53 14.09
C PHE A 69 5.23 4.29 14.79
N PRO A 70 5.30 3.94 16.08
CA PRO A 70 6.56 3.54 16.69
C PRO A 70 7.17 2.26 16.11
N LEU A 71 6.35 1.28 15.69
CA LEU A 71 6.83 0.09 14.96
C LEU A 71 7.50 0.49 13.66
N LEU A 72 6.79 1.26 12.83
CA LEU A 72 7.29 1.68 11.52
C LEU A 72 8.54 2.54 11.65
N LYS A 73 8.58 3.45 12.63
CA LYS A 73 9.76 4.26 12.91
C LYS A 73 10.99 3.39 13.23
N ARG A 74 10.86 2.42 14.14
CA ARG A 74 11.97 1.50 14.46
C ARG A 74 12.42 0.70 13.25
N ALA A 75 11.49 0.24 12.42
CA ALA A 75 11.81 -0.45 11.19
C ALA A 75 12.56 0.45 10.21
N ILE A 76 12.13 1.70 10.04
CA ILE A 76 12.80 2.69 9.18
C ILE A 76 14.20 3.00 9.71
N GLU A 77 14.33 3.30 11.00
CA GLU A 77 15.63 3.59 11.62
C GLU A 77 16.60 2.40 11.48
N HIS A 78 16.10 1.17 11.54
CA HIS A 78 16.91 -0.03 11.32
C HIS A 78 17.41 -0.15 9.87
N ILE A 79 16.59 0.21 8.88
CA ILE A 79 16.94 0.02 7.46
C ILE A 79 17.60 1.23 6.82
N ALA A 80 17.56 2.40 7.45
CA ALA A 80 17.98 3.66 6.84
C ALA A 80 19.43 3.62 6.33
N ASP A 81 20.33 3.03 7.10
CA ASP A 81 21.76 2.92 6.74
C ASP A 81 22.04 1.94 5.57
N PHE A 82 21.06 1.09 5.23
CA PHE A 82 21.18 0.18 4.09
C PHE A 82 20.76 0.82 2.77
N VAL A 83 20.06 1.94 2.81
CA VAL A 83 19.58 2.63 1.62
C VAL A 83 20.66 3.58 1.11
N PRO A 84 21.20 3.38 -0.12
CA PRO A 84 22.26 4.23 -0.63
C PRO A 84 21.82 5.69 -0.79
N ASP A 85 22.65 6.64 -0.40
CA ASP A 85 22.41 8.08 -0.57
C ASP A 85 22.21 8.50 -2.04
N THR A 86 22.70 7.68 -2.96
CA THR A 86 22.57 7.91 -4.41
C THR A 86 21.20 7.52 -4.95
N LEU A 87 20.37 6.84 -4.13
CA LEU A 87 19.02 6.43 -4.53
C LEU A 87 18.09 7.64 -4.44
N ASN A 88 17.45 8.00 -5.56
CA ASN A 88 16.43 9.03 -5.56
C ASN A 88 15.09 8.44 -5.06
N ILE A 89 14.72 8.78 -3.84
CA ILE A 89 13.50 8.35 -3.12
C ILE A 89 12.47 9.47 -2.92
N ASP A 90 12.78 10.67 -3.42
CA ASP A 90 11.97 11.89 -3.38
C ASP A 90 12.11 12.56 -4.75
N ARG A 91 11.26 12.16 -5.71
CA ARG A 91 11.41 12.56 -7.11
C ARG A 91 10.89 13.95 -7.41
N ASP A 92 9.90 14.41 -6.68
CA ASP A 92 9.32 15.75 -6.82
C ASP A 92 10.05 16.78 -5.96
N ASN A 93 10.98 16.35 -5.12
CA ASN A 93 11.83 17.17 -4.23
C ASN A 93 11.02 17.98 -3.20
N ASP A 94 9.96 17.39 -2.67
CA ASP A 94 9.15 18.00 -1.61
C ASP A 94 9.70 17.78 -0.20
N GLY A 95 10.74 16.92 -0.06
CA GLY A 95 11.40 16.58 1.20
C GLY A 95 10.82 15.34 1.85
N TYR A 96 9.82 14.71 1.23
CA TYR A 96 9.25 13.45 1.66
C TYR A 96 9.69 12.31 0.74
N ILE A 97 9.66 11.09 1.27
CA ILE A 97 9.85 9.89 0.45
C ILE A 97 8.55 9.64 -0.31
N ASP A 98 8.64 9.41 -1.63
CA ASP A 98 7.48 9.18 -2.50
C ASP A 98 6.51 8.14 -1.93
N ASN A 99 7.01 7.02 -1.45
CA ASN A 99 6.25 6.03 -0.70
C ASN A 99 7.17 4.99 -0.02
N VAL A 100 6.74 4.45 1.12
CA VAL A 100 7.39 3.32 1.79
C VAL A 100 6.40 2.17 1.90
N ILE A 101 6.79 0.97 1.48
CA ILE A 101 5.96 -0.23 1.57
C ILE A 101 6.56 -1.16 2.62
N PHE A 102 5.80 -1.44 3.67
CA PHE A 102 6.15 -2.42 4.69
C PHE A 102 5.51 -3.77 4.35
N VAL A 103 6.31 -4.81 4.27
CA VAL A 103 5.83 -6.18 4.10
C VAL A 103 6.04 -6.94 5.41
N VAL A 104 4.95 -7.21 6.12
CA VAL A 104 4.99 -7.82 7.44
C VAL A 104 4.73 -9.31 7.34
N LYS A 105 5.56 -10.10 8.00
CA LYS A 105 5.48 -11.57 7.99
C LYS A 105 4.16 -12.06 8.59
N GLY A 106 3.56 -13.03 7.94
CA GLY A 106 2.38 -13.75 8.40
C GLY A 106 1.06 -13.17 7.85
N ASN A 107 -0.05 -13.62 8.43
CA ASN A 107 -1.41 -13.23 8.05
C ASN A 107 -2.04 -12.30 9.09
N VAL A 108 -3.27 -11.86 8.83
CA VAL A 108 -4.04 -10.99 9.73
C VAL A 108 -4.19 -11.62 11.13
N GLY A 109 -4.38 -12.95 11.20
CA GLY A 109 -4.77 -13.62 12.44
C GLY A 109 -6.21 -13.25 12.82
N ASP A 110 -6.43 -12.96 14.10
CA ASP A 110 -7.67 -12.32 14.51
C ASP A 110 -7.77 -10.92 13.91
N TRP A 111 -8.98 -10.46 13.62
CA TRP A 111 -9.19 -9.15 13.00
C TRP A 111 -8.42 -8.03 13.74
N SER A 112 -7.71 -7.22 12.96
CA SER A 112 -6.89 -6.15 13.46
C SER A 112 -6.78 -5.05 12.41
N ASP A 113 -7.10 -3.83 12.75
CA ASP A 113 -6.94 -2.69 11.85
C ASP A 113 -5.46 -2.43 11.53
N LEU A 114 -4.56 -2.67 12.48
CA LEU A 114 -3.11 -2.49 12.29
C LEU A 114 -2.53 -3.59 11.39
N LEU A 115 -2.83 -4.86 11.70
CA LEU A 115 -2.33 -6.00 10.93
C LEU A 115 -3.28 -6.32 9.76
N TRP A 116 -3.60 -5.31 8.96
CA TRP A 116 -4.41 -5.38 7.74
C TRP A 116 -3.70 -4.61 6.62
N PRO A 117 -3.80 -5.01 5.34
CA PRO A 117 -3.29 -4.19 4.24
C PRO A 117 -3.99 -2.83 4.23
N HIS A 118 -3.21 -1.75 4.25
CA HIS A 118 -3.74 -0.39 4.20
C HIS A 118 -2.66 0.63 3.78
N MET A 119 -3.10 1.80 3.35
CA MET A 119 -2.28 2.99 3.20
C MET A 119 -2.63 4.00 4.30
N TRP A 120 -1.61 4.62 4.87
CA TRP A 120 -1.79 5.71 5.81
C TRP A 120 -0.63 6.71 5.77
N SER A 121 -0.70 7.74 6.61
CA SER A 121 0.37 8.72 6.78
C SER A 121 0.89 8.70 8.21
N MET A 122 2.22 8.74 8.36
CA MET A 122 2.85 8.90 9.67
C MET A 122 2.67 10.32 10.17
N TYR A 123 1.92 10.49 11.25
CA TYR A 123 1.81 11.75 11.99
C TYR A 123 2.09 11.50 13.47
N GLY A 124 2.72 12.46 14.12
CA GLY A 124 3.12 12.32 15.53
C GLY A 124 4.44 11.56 15.78
N GLU A 125 5.00 10.91 14.76
CA GLU A 125 6.33 10.31 14.75
C GLU A 125 7.09 10.72 13.50
N ASP A 126 8.37 11.08 13.67
CA ASP A 126 9.25 11.43 12.56
C ASP A 126 10.25 10.31 12.31
N ALA A 127 10.33 9.86 11.06
CA ALA A 127 11.32 8.91 10.59
C ALA A 127 11.90 9.36 9.24
N TYR A 128 13.19 9.10 9.03
CA TYR A 128 13.93 9.62 7.89
C TYR A 128 14.79 8.54 7.24
N ILE A 129 14.91 8.60 5.91
CA ILE A 129 15.91 7.86 5.13
C ILE A 129 16.64 8.89 4.25
N ASN A 130 17.96 8.94 4.32
CA ASN A 130 18.80 9.89 3.54
C ASN A 130 18.35 11.35 3.68
N GLY A 131 17.90 11.73 4.89
CA GLY A 131 17.43 13.08 5.19
C GLY A 131 16.03 13.43 4.66
N LYS A 132 15.33 12.47 4.02
CA LYS A 132 13.96 12.63 3.55
C LYS A 132 12.99 12.02 4.55
N LYS A 133 11.89 12.72 4.83
CA LYS A 133 10.89 12.29 5.81
C LYS A 133 9.97 11.23 5.21
N VAL A 134 9.65 10.20 5.99
CA VAL A 134 8.56 9.28 5.65
C VAL A 134 7.22 9.96 5.96
N GLY A 135 6.42 10.17 4.93
CA GLY A 135 5.06 10.71 5.02
C GLY A 135 4.01 9.62 4.88
N THR A 136 3.75 9.21 3.66
CA THR A 136 2.83 8.12 3.33
C THR A 136 3.52 6.76 3.35
N PHE A 137 2.78 5.75 3.76
CA PHE A 137 3.24 4.36 3.72
C PHE A 137 2.12 3.42 3.31
N ASN A 138 2.52 2.27 2.80
CA ASN A 138 1.67 1.11 2.54
C ASN A 138 2.07 -0.02 3.47
N PHE A 139 1.11 -0.62 4.12
CA PHE A 139 1.30 -1.78 4.99
C PHE A 139 0.76 -3.02 4.30
N GLN A 140 1.57 -4.06 4.15
CA GLN A 140 1.23 -5.29 3.45
C GLN A 140 1.53 -6.50 4.31
N LEU A 141 0.79 -7.59 4.09
CA LEU A 141 1.02 -8.86 4.76
C LEU A 141 1.58 -9.90 3.79
N GLU A 142 2.59 -10.66 4.22
CA GLU A 142 3.31 -11.63 3.40
C GLU A 142 2.44 -12.76 2.84
N THR A 143 1.30 -13.07 3.46
CA THR A 143 0.49 -14.22 3.06
C THR A 143 -0.12 -14.05 1.67
N SER A 144 -0.20 -15.14 0.90
CA SER A 144 -0.69 -15.16 -0.48
C SER A 144 -2.14 -14.70 -0.65
N SER A 145 -2.98 -14.77 0.40
CA SER A 145 -4.37 -14.32 0.36
C SER A 145 -4.52 -12.79 0.41
N TYR A 146 -3.53 -12.10 0.98
CA TYR A 146 -3.55 -10.64 1.14
C TYR A 146 -2.43 -9.93 0.38
N PHE A 147 -1.28 -10.58 0.18
CA PHE A 147 -0.17 -10.02 -0.59
C PHE A 147 -0.33 -10.35 -2.07
N THR A 148 -1.20 -9.63 -2.74
CA THR A 148 -1.43 -9.74 -4.18
C THR A 148 -1.07 -8.45 -4.88
N VAL A 149 -0.81 -8.54 -6.18
CA VAL A 149 -0.58 -7.32 -7.01
C VAL A 149 -1.79 -6.40 -6.95
N SER A 150 -2.99 -6.95 -6.86
CA SER A 150 -4.22 -6.18 -6.75
C SER A 150 -4.28 -5.36 -5.45
N THR A 151 -4.02 -5.99 -4.30
CA THR A 151 -3.99 -5.30 -3.01
C THR A 151 -2.91 -4.22 -3.01
N LEU A 152 -1.72 -4.56 -3.51
CA LEU A 152 -0.61 -3.60 -3.60
C LEU A 152 -0.96 -2.40 -4.50
N CYS A 153 -1.64 -2.63 -5.64
CA CYS A 153 -2.09 -1.55 -6.52
C CYS A 153 -3.20 -0.72 -5.89
N HIS A 154 -4.13 -1.34 -5.15
CA HIS A 154 -5.19 -0.66 -4.42
C HIS A 154 -4.60 0.31 -3.39
N GLU A 155 -3.75 -0.18 -2.49
CA GLU A 155 -3.13 0.67 -1.47
C GLU A 155 -2.21 1.75 -2.08
N MET A 156 -1.51 1.44 -3.17
CA MET A 156 -0.72 2.44 -3.88
C MET A 156 -1.60 3.50 -4.56
N SER A 157 -2.80 3.14 -5.02
CA SER A 157 -3.74 4.12 -5.56
C SER A 157 -4.22 5.11 -4.50
N HIS A 158 -4.35 4.69 -3.24
CA HIS A 158 -4.58 5.63 -2.14
C HIS A 158 -3.45 6.64 -1.99
N SER A 159 -2.19 6.22 -2.12
CA SER A 159 -1.03 7.14 -2.10
C SER A 159 -1.05 8.13 -3.27
N LEU A 160 -1.74 7.80 -4.36
CA LEU A 160 -2.00 8.70 -5.49
C LEU A 160 -3.28 9.54 -5.33
N GLY A 161 -3.95 9.46 -4.17
CA GLY A 161 -5.14 10.26 -3.85
C GLY A 161 -6.49 9.63 -4.21
N PHE A 162 -6.53 8.37 -4.62
CA PHE A 162 -7.78 7.66 -4.92
C PHE A 162 -8.51 7.28 -3.63
N PRO A 163 -9.79 7.64 -3.45
CA PRO A 163 -10.58 7.16 -2.32
C PRO A 163 -11.12 5.75 -2.57
N ASP A 164 -11.48 5.06 -1.48
CA ASP A 164 -12.30 3.87 -1.57
C ASP A 164 -13.66 4.16 -2.19
N LEU A 165 -14.15 3.21 -2.98
CA LEU A 165 -15.49 3.25 -3.58
C LEU A 165 -16.46 2.24 -2.95
N TYR A 166 -16.03 1.48 -1.94
CA TYR A 166 -16.92 0.62 -1.18
C TYR A 166 -17.46 1.32 0.06
N HIS A 167 -18.57 0.81 0.59
CA HIS A 167 -19.15 1.35 1.82
C HIS A 167 -18.48 0.73 3.05
N TYR A 168 -18.07 1.57 4.00
CA TYR A 168 -17.53 1.11 5.29
C TYR A 168 -18.59 0.55 6.24
N ASN A 169 -19.89 0.81 5.96
CA ASN A 169 -21.00 0.29 6.75
C ASN A 169 -21.44 -1.06 6.21
N TYR A 170 -21.05 -2.11 6.90
CA TYR A 170 -21.44 -3.48 6.56
C TYR A 170 -22.95 -3.71 6.74
N GLY A 171 -23.63 -4.18 5.70
CA GLY A 171 -24.84 -4.95 5.89
C GLY A 171 -26.01 -4.71 4.94
N THR A 172 -26.16 -3.59 4.23
CA THR A 172 -27.35 -3.36 3.39
C THR A 172 -27.09 -2.60 2.09
N SER A 173 -25.95 -2.02 1.89
CA SER A 173 -25.66 -1.23 0.70
C SER A 173 -25.05 -2.10 -0.38
N LEU A 174 -25.56 -1.97 -1.60
CA LEU A 174 -24.93 -2.54 -2.79
C LEU A 174 -23.55 -1.89 -2.96
N SER A 175 -22.56 -2.71 -3.36
CA SER A 175 -21.25 -2.19 -3.74
C SER A 175 -21.41 -1.24 -4.94
N PRO A 176 -20.95 0.01 -4.87
CA PRO A 176 -21.25 1.03 -5.89
C PRO A 176 -20.79 0.65 -7.29
N SER A 177 -19.58 0.13 -7.43
CA SER A 177 -19.00 -0.31 -8.69
C SER A 177 -18.57 -1.79 -8.70
N GLY A 178 -18.63 -2.46 -7.54
CA GLY A 178 -18.29 -3.88 -7.44
C GLY A 178 -16.90 -4.19 -7.99
N PRO A 179 -16.75 -5.30 -8.75
CA PRO A 179 -15.45 -5.72 -9.29
C PRO A 179 -15.04 -4.93 -10.55
N TRP A 180 -15.76 -3.87 -10.93
CA TRP A 180 -15.44 -3.04 -12.10
C TRP A 180 -14.44 -1.93 -11.80
N ASP A 181 -14.13 -1.68 -10.53
CA ASP A 181 -13.17 -0.66 -10.12
C ASP A 181 -12.26 -1.22 -9.02
N LEU A 182 -10.95 -1.00 -9.16
CA LEU A 182 -9.94 -1.44 -8.21
C LEU A 182 -10.22 -0.92 -6.78
N MET A 183 -10.73 0.31 -6.66
CA MET A 183 -11.00 0.94 -5.37
C MET A 183 -12.33 0.49 -4.75
N CYS A 184 -13.08 -0.40 -5.39
CA CYS A 184 -14.31 -0.97 -4.86
C CYS A 184 -14.18 -2.45 -4.48
N GLY A 185 -13.44 -3.21 -5.27
CA GLY A 185 -13.27 -4.63 -5.00
C GLY A 185 -12.12 -5.23 -5.80
N ASN A 186 -11.10 -5.70 -5.12
CA ASN A 186 -9.88 -6.19 -5.74
C ASN A 186 -10.08 -7.55 -6.42
N THR A 187 -9.68 -7.66 -7.69
CA THR A 187 -9.53 -8.93 -8.39
C THR A 187 -8.05 -9.20 -8.67
N ASN A 188 -7.65 -10.45 -8.79
CA ASN A 188 -6.28 -10.78 -9.15
C ASN A 188 -6.27 -11.64 -10.43
N PRO A 189 -5.79 -11.12 -11.56
CA PRO A 189 -5.08 -9.84 -11.78
C PRO A 189 -5.95 -8.61 -11.49
N PRO A 190 -5.34 -7.45 -11.15
CA PRO A 190 -6.05 -6.22 -10.83
C PRO A 190 -6.81 -5.70 -12.05
N GLN A 191 -8.06 -5.30 -11.84
CA GLN A 191 -8.84 -4.54 -12.81
C GLN A 191 -8.43 -3.07 -12.80
N HIS A 192 -8.78 -2.33 -13.85
CA HIS A 192 -8.57 -0.89 -13.92
C HIS A 192 -9.50 -0.14 -12.95
N SER A 193 -9.16 1.09 -12.64
CA SER A 193 -10.09 2.05 -12.05
C SER A 193 -11.09 2.53 -13.10
N SER A 194 -12.23 3.06 -12.66
CA SER A 194 -13.20 3.65 -13.57
C SER A 194 -12.64 4.92 -14.24
N THR A 195 -13.12 5.23 -15.43
CA THR A 195 -12.75 6.45 -16.17
C THR A 195 -12.91 7.73 -15.33
N TYR A 196 -13.94 7.77 -14.46
CA TYR A 196 -14.12 8.88 -13.55
C TYR A 196 -12.97 9.03 -12.55
N MET A 197 -12.47 7.92 -12.00
CA MET A 197 -11.35 7.92 -11.07
C MET A 197 -10.06 8.33 -11.77
N GLU A 198 -9.82 7.82 -12.98
CA GLU A 198 -8.68 8.20 -13.82
C GLU A 198 -8.68 9.68 -14.18
N TYR A 199 -9.85 10.24 -14.47
CA TYR A 199 -10.02 11.67 -14.75
C TYR A 199 -9.83 12.55 -13.52
N LYS A 200 -10.57 12.26 -12.45
CA LYS A 200 -10.68 13.15 -11.30
C LYS A 200 -9.48 13.09 -10.35
N TYR A 201 -8.99 11.90 -10.08
CA TYR A 201 -7.93 11.68 -9.08
C TYR A 201 -6.59 11.37 -9.73
N GLY A 202 -6.60 10.57 -10.78
CA GLY A 202 -5.39 10.21 -11.51
C GLY A 202 -4.86 11.33 -12.42
N THR A 203 -5.74 12.16 -12.92
CA THR A 203 -5.44 13.17 -13.98
C THR A 203 -4.72 12.54 -15.19
N TRP A 204 -5.02 11.27 -15.46
CA TRP A 204 -4.40 10.49 -16.55
C TRP A 204 -5.09 10.65 -17.89
N ILE A 205 -6.32 11.19 -17.87
CA ILE A 205 -7.10 11.55 -19.05
C ILE A 205 -7.61 12.98 -18.88
N ASP A 206 -7.65 13.72 -19.99
CA ASP A 206 -8.01 15.15 -20.01
C ASP A 206 -9.51 15.39 -19.95
N GLU A 207 -10.31 14.43 -20.44
CA GLU A 207 -11.78 14.53 -20.51
C GLU A 207 -12.44 13.15 -20.44
N ILE A 208 -13.68 13.11 -20.00
CA ILE A 208 -14.54 11.93 -20.10
C ILE A 208 -15.40 12.11 -21.37
N PRO A 209 -15.24 11.24 -22.39
CA PRO A 209 -16.03 11.36 -23.62
C PRO A 209 -17.53 11.20 -23.33
N GLU A 210 -18.34 12.15 -23.82
CA GLU A 210 -19.79 12.04 -23.78
C GLU A 210 -20.30 11.24 -24.98
N ILE A 211 -21.10 10.21 -24.73
CA ILE A 211 -21.77 9.45 -25.77
C ILE A 211 -23.12 10.13 -26.05
N GLY A 212 -23.25 10.75 -27.23
CA GLY A 212 -24.48 11.38 -27.65
C GLY A 212 -25.63 10.38 -27.86
N TYR A 213 -26.85 10.84 -27.66
CA TYR A 213 -28.04 10.04 -27.92
C TYR A 213 -28.08 9.68 -29.43
N GLY A 214 -28.05 8.39 -29.77
CA GLY A 214 -28.26 7.91 -31.15
C GLY A 214 -26.98 7.62 -31.95
N THR A 215 -25.84 7.44 -31.29
CA THR A 215 -24.61 6.91 -31.91
C THR A 215 -24.45 5.43 -31.66
#